data_551dbe3bc3dfc226f11a8a8f73415c66
#
_entry.id   551dbe3bc3dfc226f11a8a8f73415c66
#
_cell.length_a   1.000
_cell.length_b   1.000
_cell.length_c   1.000
_cell.angle_alpha   90.00
_cell.angle_beta   90.00
_cell.angle_gamma   90.00
#
_symmetry.space_group_name_H-M   'P 1'
#
loop_
_entity.id
_entity.type
_entity.pdbx_description
1 polymer ?
#
loop_
_entity_poly.entity_id
_entity_poly.type
_entity_poly.pdbx_seq_one_letter_code
_entity_poly.pdbx_strand_id
1 'polypeptide(L)'
;MSKVPAGERLASAHSLFDKLWGRHVVEERVDGPSLMYVDRHLVYEVTSPQAFEGLRLAGRSVWRPETVLATPDHNVPTTPRELGIRDPLSRAQVEQLTDNQWEDAGPAWQPRRD
;
A
#
# COMPACT_ATOMS: atom_id res chain seq x y z
N MET A 1 -23.10 -20.67 15.86
CA MET A 1 -22.02 -19.67 15.94
C MET A 1 -22.66 -18.29 15.82
N SER A 2 -22.70 -17.55 16.92
CA SER A 2 -23.37 -16.24 16.97
C SER A 2 -22.46 -15.17 16.37
N LYS A 3 -22.87 -14.59 15.23
CA LYS A 3 -22.24 -13.38 14.68
C LYS A 3 -22.69 -12.20 15.54
N VAL A 4 -21.73 -11.53 16.22
CA VAL A 4 -22.01 -10.26 16.86
C VAL A 4 -22.10 -9.21 15.74
N PRO A 5 -23.24 -8.51 15.56
CA PRO A 5 -23.38 -7.52 14.50
C PRO A 5 -22.45 -6.35 14.72
N ALA A 6 -21.82 -5.89 13.63
CA ALA A 6 -20.80 -4.80 13.63
C ALA A 6 -21.30 -3.47 14.22
N GLY A 7 -22.62 -3.26 14.31
CA GLY A 7 -23.23 -2.00 14.77
C GLY A 7 -23.22 -1.78 16.28
N GLU A 8 -23.12 -2.83 17.10
CA GLU A 8 -23.17 -2.68 18.57
C GLU A 8 -21.84 -2.31 19.24
N ARG A 9 -20.73 -2.39 18.50
CA ARG A 9 -19.39 -2.10 19.04
C ARG A 9 -19.05 -0.62 19.19
N LEU A 10 -19.87 0.29 18.69
CA LEU A 10 -19.58 1.74 18.72
C LEU A 10 -20.13 2.48 19.94
N ALA A 11 -20.83 1.81 20.86
CA ALA A 11 -21.49 2.45 22.00
C ALA A 11 -20.59 2.65 23.23
N SER A 12 -19.35 2.09 23.25
CA SER A 12 -18.40 2.25 24.35
C SER A 12 -17.13 3.00 23.89
N ALA A 13 -16.37 3.56 24.84
CA ALA A 13 -15.09 4.20 24.55
C ALA A 13 -14.10 3.18 23.97
N HIS A 14 -13.73 3.33 22.71
CA HIS A 14 -12.81 2.46 21.99
C HIS A 14 -11.48 3.17 21.75
N SER A 15 -10.38 2.42 21.78
CA SER A 15 -9.08 2.89 21.33
C SER A 15 -9.10 3.19 19.81
N LEU A 16 -8.09 3.89 19.31
CA LEU A 16 -7.94 4.09 17.87
C LEU A 16 -7.85 2.74 17.13
N PHE A 17 -7.13 1.78 17.72
CA PHE A 17 -7.04 0.43 17.16
C PHE A 17 -8.42 -0.22 17.02
N ASP A 18 -9.25 -0.21 18.05
CA ASP A 18 -10.59 -0.81 18.00
C ASP A 18 -11.46 -0.18 16.92
N LYS A 19 -11.36 1.14 16.76
CA LYS A 19 -12.10 1.90 15.74
C LYS A 19 -11.66 1.53 14.33
N LEU A 20 -10.35 1.41 14.10
CA LEU A 20 -9.80 1.00 12.81
C LEU A 20 -10.12 -0.46 12.53
N TRP A 21 -9.90 -1.33 13.49
CA TRP A 21 -10.21 -2.75 13.38
C TRP A 21 -11.68 -2.97 13.00
N GLY A 22 -12.60 -2.41 13.79
CA GLY A 22 -14.04 -2.60 13.57
C GLY A 22 -14.56 -2.05 12.23
N ARG A 23 -13.86 -1.09 11.62
CA ARG A 23 -14.22 -0.54 10.30
C ARG A 23 -13.66 -1.34 9.13
N HIS A 24 -12.56 -2.07 9.34
CA HIS A 24 -11.83 -2.73 8.25
C HIS A 24 -11.90 -4.24 8.30
N VAL A 25 -12.26 -4.84 9.45
CA VAL A 25 -12.41 -6.30 9.55
C VAL A 25 -13.60 -6.78 8.73
N VAL A 26 -13.33 -7.69 7.81
CA VAL A 26 -14.33 -8.37 6.97
C VAL A 26 -14.76 -9.67 7.61
N GLU A 27 -13.78 -10.45 8.11
CA GLU A 27 -14.01 -11.73 8.76
C GLU A 27 -13.01 -11.94 9.89
N GLU A 28 -13.49 -12.13 11.10
CA GLU A 28 -12.67 -12.56 12.23
C GLU A 28 -12.63 -14.09 12.31
N ARG A 29 -11.44 -14.65 12.43
CA ARG A 29 -11.21 -16.07 12.64
C ARG A 29 -10.71 -16.30 14.05
N VAL A 30 -11.30 -17.29 14.72
CA VAL A 30 -10.91 -17.64 16.10
C VAL A 30 -9.53 -18.31 16.12
N ASP A 31 -9.23 -19.14 15.12
CA ASP A 31 -8.03 -19.99 15.07
C ASP A 31 -7.10 -19.63 13.92
N GLY A 32 -7.06 -18.36 13.50
CA GLY A 32 -6.22 -17.93 12.39
C GLY A 32 -6.26 -16.41 12.14
N PRO A 33 -5.55 -15.95 11.11
CA PRO A 33 -5.52 -14.54 10.76
C PRO A 33 -6.91 -14.07 10.27
N SER A 34 -7.32 -12.91 10.73
CA SER A 34 -8.55 -12.25 10.28
C SER A 34 -8.38 -11.63 8.90
N LEU A 35 -9.45 -11.59 8.13
CA LEU A 35 -9.49 -10.92 6.84
C LEU A 35 -9.84 -9.44 7.04
N MET A 36 -8.98 -8.55 6.57
CA MET A 36 -9.19 -7.11 6.64
C MET A 36 -9.27 -6.49 5.26
N TYR A 37 -10.14 -5.51 5.10
CA TYR A 37 -10.16 -4.63 3.93
C TYR A 37 -9.14 -3.50 4.10
N VAL A 38 -8.28 -3.29 3.11
CA VAL A 38 -7.30 -2.20 3.08
C VAL A 38 -7.84 -1.12 2.13
N ASP A 39 -8.23 0.02 2.67
CA ASP A 39 -8.83 1.13 1.93
C ASP A 39 -7.78 2.16 1.43
N ARG A 40 -6.56 2.09 1.96
CA ARG A 40 -5.43 2.92 1.54
C ARG A 40 -4.15 2.13 1.69
N HIS A 41 -3.36 2.07 0.62
CA HIS A 41 -2.09 1.36 0.61
C HIS A 41 -0.95 2.30 0.23
N LEU A 42 0.01 2.45 1.14
CA LEU A 42 1.24 3.19 0.88
C LEU A 42 2.31 2.20 0.44
N VAL A 43 2.91 2.43 -0.72
CA VAL A 43 3.98 1.60 -1.27
C VAL A 43 5.24 2.42 -1.51
N TYR A 44 6.39 1.78 -1.43
CA TYR A 44 7.68 2.41 -1.67
C TYR A 44 8.63 1.45 -2.41
N GLU A 45 9.79 1.93 -2.84
CA GLU A 45 10.64 1.30 -3.82
C GLU A 45 11.31 -0.01 -3.38
N VAL A 46 11.45 -0.29 -2.08
CA VAL A 46 12.21 -1.45 -1.60
C VAL A 46 11.39 -2.75 -1.66
N THR A 47 10.12 -2.71 -1.25
CA THR A 47 9.28 -3.92 -1.13
C THR A 47 8.23 -4.04 -2.23
N SER A 48 7.80 -2.94 -2.83
CA SER A 48 6.76 -2.95 -3.85
C SER A 48 7.13 -3.70 -5.14
N PRO A 49 8.39 -3.73 -5.62
CA PRO A 49 8.72 -4.44 -6.85
C PRO A 49 8.34 -5.92 -6.83
N GLN A 50 8.53 -6.59 -5.70
CA GLN A 50 8.18 -8.01 -5.53
C GLN A 50 6.67 -8.24 -5.56
N ALA A 51 5.89 -7.32 -4.99
CA ALA A 51 4.43 -7.39 -5.01
C ALA A 51 3.88 -7.20 -6.43
N PHE A 52 4.37 -6.22 -7.18
CA PHE A 52 3.97 -5.99 -8.56
C PHE A 52 4.40 -7.13 -9.49
N GLU A 53 5.61 -7.67 -9.30
CA GLU A 53 6.05 -8.85 -10.03
C GLU A 53 5.14 -10.06 -9.77
N GLY A 54 4.76 -10.29 -8.52
CA GLY A 54 3.81 -11.33 -8.15
C GLY A 54 2.45 -11.18 -8.84
N LEU A 55 1.95 -9.95 -8.97
CA LEU A 55 0.72 -9.66 -9.71
C LEU A 55 0.89 -9.97 -11.21
N ARG A 56 1.98 -9.51 -11.85
CA ARG A 56 2.27 -9.78 -13.27
C ARG A 56 2.36 -11.28 -13.56
N LEU A 57 3.09 -12.02 -12.75
CA LEU A 57 3.23 -13.48 -12.89
C LEU A 57 1.89 -14.21 -12.72
N ALA A 58 1.00 -13.70 -11.87
CA ALA A 58 -0.34 -14.24 -11.68
C ALA A 58 -1.36 -13.75 -12.73
N GLY A 59 -0.97 -12.89 -13.66
CA GLY A 59 -1.87 -12.28 -14.66
C GLY A 59 -2.93 -11.39 -14.02
N ARG A 60 -2.60 -10.74 -12.90
CA ARG A 60 -3.51 -9.86 -12.13
C ARG A 60 -3.02 -8.42 -12.17
N SER A 61 -3.95 -7.50 -12.24
CA SER A 61 -3.71 -6.08 -12.00
C SER A 61 -4.03 -5.68 -10.56
N VAL A 62 -3.60 -4.47 -10.17
CA VAL A 62 -4.03 -3.87 -8.92
C VAL A 62 -5.54 -3.64 -8.97
N TRP A 63 -6.27 -4.16 -7.98
CA TRP A 63 -7.74 -4.13 -8.00
C TRP A 63 -8.32 -2.72 -7.89
N ARG A 64 -7.70 -1.88 -7.06
CA ARG A 64 -8.14 -0.50 -6.85
C ARG A 64 -6.95 0.46 -6.83
N PRO A 65 -6.39 0.76 -8.00
CA PRO A 65 -5.18 1.60 -8.09
C PRO A 65 -5.36 3.00 -7.49
N GLU A 66 -6.59 3.53 -7.47
CA GLU A 66 -6.90 4.83 -6.85
C GLU A 66 -6.71 4.85 -5.32
N THR A 67 -6.59 3.69 -4.69
CA THR A 67 -6.33 3.58 -3.25
C THR A 67 -4.85 3.42 -2.91
N VAL A 68 -4.00 3.26 -3.92
CA VAL A 68 -2.56 3.06 -3.76
C VAL A 68 -1.85 4.40 -3.92
N LEU A 69 -1.00 4.73 -2.95
CA LEU A 69 -0.10 5.88 -3.01
C LEU A 69 1.34 5.37 -2.96
N ALA A 70 2.12 5.73 -3.95
CA ALA A 70 3.52 5.39 -3.97
C ALA A 70 4.39 6.61 -3.68
N THR A 71 5.45 6.41 -2.91
CA THR A 71 6.42 7.44 -2.59
C THR A 71 7.81 6.82 -2.51
N PRO A 72 8.80 7.35 -3.23
CA PRO A 72 10.19 6.97 -3.02
C PRO A 72 10.61 7.45 -1.63
N ASP A 73 11.34 6.61 -0.90
CA ASP A 73 11.66 6.86 0.50
C ASP A 73 13.10 6.43 0.86
N HIS A 74 13.35 5.13 1.00
CA HIS A 74 14.60 4.59 1.56
C HIS A 74 15.82 4.82 0.68
N ASN A 75 15.67 4.81 -0.63
CA ASN A 75 16.76 4.93 -1.60
C ASN A 75 16.96 6.35 -2.14
N VAL A 76 16.20 7.32 -1.64
CA VAL A 76 16.39 8.72 -1.99
C VAL A 76 17.46 9.31 -1.08
N PRO A 77 18.61 9.78 -1.63
CA PRO A 77 19.68 10.34 -0.81
C PRO A 77 19.28 11.72 -0.25
N THR A 78 19.87 12.07 0.89
CA THR A 78 19.72 13.39 1.52
C THR A 78 20.63 14.47 0.90
N THR A 79 21.37 14.12 -0.14
CA THR A 79 22.16 15.06 -0.92
C THR A 79 21.28 15.95 -1.81
N PRO A 80 21.80 17.08 -2.32
CA PRO A 80 21.05 17.92 -3.26
C PRO A 80 20.47 17.10 -4.42
N ARG A 81 19.21 17.35 -4.76
CA ARG A 81 18.45 16.55 -5.75
C ARG A 81 19.05 16.58 -7.15
N GLU A 82 19.70 17.67 -7.53
CA GLU A 82 20.41 17.85 -8.80
C GLU A 82 21.57 16.87 -8.99
N LEU A 83 22.09 16.28 -7.92
CA LEU A 83 23.14 15.26 -8.00
C LEU A 83 22.60 13.87 -8.34
N GLY A 84 21.27 13.69 -8.29
CA GLY A 84 20.60 12.43 -8.56
C GLY A 84 20.97 11.31 -7.56
N ILE A 85 20.53 10.10 -7.85
CA ILE A 85 20.85 8.91 -7.07
C ILE A 85 22.09 8.25 -7.67
N ARG A 86 23.21 8.29 -6.95
CA ARG A 86 24.50 7.77 -7.42
C ARG A 86 24.61 6.27 -7.33
N ASP A 87 24.03 5.68 -6.27
CA ASP A 87 24.04 4.23 -6.11
C ASP A 87 23.16 3.56 -7.18
N PRO A 88 23.72 2.63 -8.01
CA PRO A 88 22.97 2.06 -9.12
C PRO A 88 21.76 1.23 -8.68
N LEU A 89 21.88 0.51 -7.56
CA LEU A 89 20.80 -0.33 -7.05
C LEU A 89 19.63 0.54 -6.54
N SER A 90 19.94 1.54 -5.74
CA SER A 90 18.96 2.50 -5.23
C SER A 90 18.23 3.21 -6.37
N ARG A 91 18.97 3.62 -7.40
CA ARG A 91 18.39 4.25 -8.60
C ARG A 91 17.44 3.30 -9.32
N ALA A 92 17.85 2.06 -9.59
CA ALA A 92 17.03 1.07 -10.27
C ALA A 92 15.73 0.79 -9.51
N GLN A 93 15.77 0.73 -8.18
CA GLN A 93 14.57 0.50 -7.36
C GLN A 93 13.60 1.68 -7.42
N VAL A 94 14.08 2.93 -7.39
CA VAL A 94 13.23 4.11 -7.52
C VAL A 94 12.63 4.23 -8.93
N GLU A 95 13.42 3.94 -9.98
CA GLU A 95 12.93 3.88 -11.36
C GLU A 95 11.84 2.81 -11.51
N GLN A 96 12.06 1.61 -10.99
CA GLN A 96 11.08 0.53 -11.01
C GLN A 96 9.77 0.89 -10.28
N LEU A 97 9.84 1.61 -9.17
CA LEU A 97 8.65 2.11 -8.49
C LEU A 97 7.85 3.05 -9.41
N THR A 98 8.54 3.93 -10.13
CA THR A 98 7.92 4.87 -11.06
C THR A 98 7.25 4.14 -12.23
N ASP A 99 7.93 3.15 -12.81
CA ASP A 99 7.41 2.35 -13.91
C ASP A 99 6.17 1.55 -13.49
N ASN A 100 6.22 0.88 -12.34
CA ASN A 100 5.08 0.14 -11.80
C ASN A 100 3.85 1.02 -11.56
N GLN A 101 4.06 2.28 -11.17
CA GLN A 101 2.96 3.23 -10.99
C GLN A 101 2.27 3.59 -12.31
N TRP A 102 3.03 3.77 -13.38
CA TRP A 102 2.48 4.08 -14.71
C TRP A 102 1.72 2.90 -15.30
N GLU A 103 2.23 1.69 -15.15
CA GLU A 103 1.61 0.49 -15.73
C GLU A 103 0.28 0.14 -15.04
N ASP A 104 0.21 0.24 -13.72
CA ASP A 104 -0.93 -0.24 -12.93
C ASP A 104 -1.95 0.85 -12.56
N ALA A 105 -1.53 2.11 -12.43
CA ALA A 105 -2.42 3.22 -12.03
C ALA A 105 -2.98 4.04 -13.21
N GLY A 106 -2.41 3.86 -14.42
CA GLY A 106 -2.82 4.61 -15.60
C GLY A 106 -2.53 6.13 -15.51
N PRO A 107 -2.96 6.93 -16.52
CA PRO A 107 -2.61 8.35 -16.64
C PRO A 107 -3.23 9.27 -15.58
N ALA A 108 -4.05 8.76 -14.69
CA ALA A 108 -4.68 9.55 -13.62
C ALA A 108 -3.74 9.85 -12.43
N TRP A 109 -2.60 9.14 -12.36
CA TRP A 109 -1.63 9.37 -11.29
C TRP A 109 -0.55 10.34 -11.75
N GLN A 110 -0.46 11.50 -11.09
CA GLN A 110 0.67 12.41 -11.25
C GLN A 110 1.48 12.43 -9.96
N PRO A 111 2.80 12.12 -10.01
CA PRO A 111 3.66 12.32 -8.86
C PRO A 111 3.62 13.79 -8.47
N ARG A 112 3.47 14.08 -7.18
CA ARG A 112 3.71 15.43 -6.70
C ARG A 112 5.15 15.78 -7.00
N ARG A 113 5.33 16.74 -7.87
CA ARG A 113 6.62 17.38 -8.15
C ARG A 113 6.70 18.58 -7.20
N ASP A 114 7.19 18.33 -6.01
CA ASP A 114 7.60 19.40 -5.09
C ASP A 114 9.12 19.47 -5.04
#